data_0ba21b99ba42b8bc4d59b054248b6a0b
#
_entry.id   0ba21b99ba42b8bc4d59b054248b6a0b
#
_cell.length_a   1.000
_cell.length_b   1.000
_cell.length_c   1.000
_cell.angle_alpha   90.00
_cell.angle_beta   90.00
_cell.angle_gamma   90.00
#
_symmetry.space_group_name_H-M   'P 1'
#
loop_
_entity.id
_entity.type
_entity.pdbx_description
1 polymer ?
#
loop_
_entity_poly.entity_id
_entity_poly.type
_entity_poly.pdbx_seq_one_letter_code
_entity_poly.pdbx_strand_id
1 'polypeptide(L)'
;MIQKGRLKMAKLTFVGGIHPYDGKDLSKDKPIQDVLPKGEMVYPMSQHIGAPAKPIVAKGDRVLAGQKIAESGGFVSAPIYASVSGTVKSIETRRVVTGDLIQSIVIDNDGLYESMEFHPYAPVDKLQKDEIIDIVKEAGVVGMGGAGFPTHVKLSPKDPDKIDYVIANCAECEPYLTSDYRRMMEEPDKLIGGLKIILKLFDNAHGILAVEDNKPDCISLLKQMTKNDPQITVKALKTKYPQGAERQLIYATTGRKINSSMLPADVGCIVDNVDTVVAIYRAVTEGRPLMERIITVTGDAVANPRNFRVPIGMSYQELLDVAGGFKQDPEKIICGGPMMGFGMFDLNVPTTKTSTALLALTQDDVSAMEPSPCINCGRCVEACPGRIVPSLLATYAEHFDEESFVEHNGMECCECGCCSFVCPAKRPLTQEIKSMRKIQLAKKKKK
;
A
#
# COMPACT_ATOMS: atom_id res chain seq x y z
N MET A 1 0.18 -33.45 -40.92
CA MET A 1 0.83 -32.56 -39.95
C MET A 1 -0.22 -31.64 -39.32
N ILE A 2 -0.69 -31.99 -38.12
CA ILE A 2 -1.68 -31.18 -37.41
C ILE A 2 -0.89 -30.21 -36.53
N GLN A 3 -0.90 -28.92 -36.89
CA GLN A 3 -0.34 -27.87 -36.07
C GLN A 3 -1.12 -27.83 -34.74
N LYS A 4 -0.48 -28.25 -33.65
CA LYS A 4 -0.96 -27.98 -32.27
C LYS A 4 -0.97 -26.49 -32.06
N GLY A 5 -2.12 -25.84 -32.26
CA GLY A 5 -2.37 -24.47 -31.84
C GLY A 5 -2.14 -24.38 -30.34
N ARG A 6 -1.11 -23.66 -29.90
CA ARG A 6 -0.97 -23.24 -28.51
C ARG A 6 -2.22 -22.43 -28.21
N LEU A 7 -3.17 -22.97 -27.46
CA LEU A 7 -4.21 -22.18 -26.80
C LEU A 7 -3.46 -21.09 -25.98
N LYS A 8 -3.57 -19.83 -26.40
CA LYS A 8 -3.16 -18.71 -25.56
C LYS A 8 -4.06 -18.77 -24.33
N MET A 9 -3.49 -19.17 -23.18
CA MET A 9 -4.20 -19.09 -21.91
C MET A 9 -4.73 -17.65 -21.77
N ALA A 10 -6.03 -17.51 -21.51
CA ALA A 10 -6.64 -16.21 -21.28
C ALA A 10 -5.92 -15.56 -20.09
N LYS A 11 -5.48 -14.31 -20.26
CA LYS A 11 -4.81 -13.56 -19.20
C LYS A 11 -5.77 -13.36 -18.04
N LEU A 12 -5.32 -13.59 -16.82
CA LEU A 12 -6.11 -13.41 -15.62
C LEU A 12 -6.42 -11.91 -15.42
N THR A 13 -7.71 -11.56 -15.25
CA THR A 13 -8.17 -10.19 -15.17
C THR A 13 -9.57 -10.10 -14.54
N PHE A 14 -10.10 -8.90 -14.41
CA PHE A 14 -11.45 -8.58 -13.94
C PHE A 14 -12.23 -7.76 -14.99
N VAL A 15 -13.52 -7.51 -14.79
CA VAL A 15 -14.36 -6.68 -15.68
C VAL A 15 -14.31 -5.22 -15.25
N GLY A 16 -14.35 -4.28 -16.20
CA GLY A 16 -14.16 -2.84 -15.96
C GLY A 16 -12.67 -2.46 -15.91
N GLY A 17 -12.32 -1.41 -15.19
CA GLY A 17 -10.96 -0.87 -15.11
C GLY A 17 -10.57 -0.01 -16.30
N ILE A 18 -9.36 0.54 -16.24
CA ILE A 18 -8.83 1.51 -17.20
C ILE A 18 -7.36 1.17 -17.54
N HIS A 19 -6.84 1.81 -18.58
CA HIS A 19 -5.43 1.75 -18.96
C HIS A 19 -4.85 3.18 -18.98
N PRO A 20 -4.46 3.74 -17.83
CA PRO A 20 -3.82 5.05 -17.78
C PRO A 20 -2.40 4.97 -18.35
N TYR A 21 -1.81 6.13 -18.65
CA TYR A 21 -0.37 6.24 -18.90
C TYR A 21 0.39 5.76 -17.66
N ASP A 22 1.33 4.85 -17.80
CA ASP A 22 1.93 4.18 -16.65
C ASP A 22 3.11 4.92 -16.00
N GLY A 23 3.86 5.74 -16.77
CA GLY A 23 4.96 6.60 -16.29
C GLY A 23 6.09 5.88 -15.57
N LYS A 24 6.18 4.55 -15.62
CA LYS A 24 7.13 3.75 -14.85
C LYS A 24 8.56 3.83 -15.37
N ASP A 25 8.75 4.21 -16.62
CA ASP A 25 10.07 4.34 -17.27
C ASP A 25 10.98 5.37 -16.59
N LEU A 26 10.41 6.32 -15.85
CA LEU A 26 11.17 7.34 -15.14
C LEU A 26 12.07 6.77 -14.02
N SER A 27 11.65 5.68 -13.38
CA SER A 27 12.31 5.16 -12.16
C SER A 27 12.57 3.65 -12.14
N LYS A 28 11.93 2.84 -13.01
CA LYS A 28 11.97 1.37 -12.92
C LYS A 28 13.38 0.76 -13.08
N ASP A 29 14.21 1.34 -13.93
CA ASP A 29 15.52 0.78 -14.28
C ASP A 29 16.66 1.16 -13.32
N LYS A 30 16.34 1.99 -12.31
CA LYS A 30 17.32 2.43 -11.31
C LYS A 30 17.20 1.57 -10.05
N PRO A 31 18.32 1.04 -9.51
CA PRO A 31 18.29 0.28 -8.27
C PRO A 31 17.82 1.15 -7.09
N ILE A 32 17.32 0.49 -6.06
CA ILE A 32 16.94 1.14 -4.80
C ILE A 32 18.19 1.81 -4.20
N GLN A 33 18.04 3.06 -3.78
CA GLN A 33 19.09 3.81 -3.11
C GLN A 33 18.75 3.98 -1.63
N ASP A 34 19.68 3.63 -0.75
CA ASP A 34 19.55 3.89 0.68
C ASP A 34 19.69 5.39 0.98
N VAL A 35 18.88 5.87 1.93
CA VAL A 35 18.90 7.26 2.39
C VAL A 35 19.24 7.30 3.87
N LEU A 36 20.15 8.19 4.24
CA LEU A 36 20.45 8.53 5.62
C LEU A 36 19.88 9.92 5.92
N PRO A 37 18.79 10.01 6.70
CA PRO A 37 18.16 11.28 7.03
C PRO A 37 19.09 12.12 7.93
N LYS A 38 19.12 13.42 7.70
CA LYS A 38 19.93 14.37 8.49
C LYS A 38 19.06 15.24 9.41
N GLY A 39 17.79 15.41 9.01
CA GLY A 39 16.86 16.26 9.71
C GLY A 39 16.19 15.61 10.91
N GLU A 40 15.24 16.35 11.46
CA GLU A 40 14.34 15.90 12.50
C GLU A 40 13.45 14.77 12.01
N MET A 41 13.27 13.75 12.84
CA MET A 41 12.42 12.59 12.53
C MET A 41 11.09 12.69 13.28
N VAL A 42 9.97 12.55 12.58
CA VAL A 42 8.63 12.72 13.14
C VAL A 42 7.85 11.41 13.00
N TYR A 43 7.39 10.87 14.12
CA TYR A 43 6.65 9.61 14.19
C TYR A 43 5.22 9.84 14.66
N PRO A 44 4.25 9.98 13.73
CA PRO A 44 2.83 10.10 14.10
C PRO A 44 2.34 8.85 14.81
N MET A 45 1.54 9.02 15.87
CA MET A 45 0.96 7.88 16.60
C MET A 45 -0.11 7.13 15.81
N SER A 46 -0.68 7.76 14.80
CA SER A 46 -1.66 7.15 13.88
C SER A 46 -1.03 6.94 12.49
N GLN A 47 -0.46 5.75 12.25
CA GLN A 47 0.13 5.35 10.96
C GLN A 47 -0.60 4.15 10.32
N HIS A 48 -1.76 3.76 10.87
CA HIS A 48 -2.51 2.56 10.48
C HIS A 48 -3.99 2.70 10.86
N ILE A 49 -4.85 1.84 10.34
CA ILE A 49 -6.24 1.74 10.78
C ILE A 49 -6.29 1.16 12.20
N GLY A 50 -7.20 1.67 13.01
CA GLY A 50 -7.47 1.21 14.37
C GLY A 50 -7.07 2.23 15.44
N ALA A 51 -6.74 1.77 16.63
CA ALA A 51 -6.35 2.64 17.74
C ALA A 51 -4.94 3.20 17.50
N PRO A 52 -4.71 4.52 17.70
CA PRO A 52 -3.37 5.08 17.65
C PRO A 52 -2.42 4.37 18.63
N ALA A 53 -1.14 4.31 18.27
CA ALA A 53 -0.10 3.85 19.19
C ALA A 53 0.06 4.83 20.37
N LYS A 54 0.62 4.35 21.48
CA LYS A 54 0.85 5.14 22.70
C LYS A 54 2.36 5.32 22.93
N PRO A 55 2.85 6.56 23.06
CA PRO A 55 4.25 6.82 23.39
C PRO A 55 4.68 6.09 24.68
N ILE A 56 5.87 5.50 24.65
CA ILE A 56 6.53 4.87 25.82
C ILE A 56 7.86 5.54 26.15
N VAL A 57 8.18 6.63 25.47
CA VAL A 57 9.37 7.46 25.70
C VAL A 57 8.94 8.86 26.13
N ALA A 58 9.86 9.62 26.74
CA ALA A 58 9.66 10.98 27.21
C ALA A 58 10.66 11.94 26.55
N LYS A 59 10.37 13.24 26.58
CA LYS A 59 11.30 14.28 26.16
C LYS A 59 12.63 14.16 26.91
N GLY A 60 13.74 14.14 26.17
CA GLY A 60 15.11 13.99 26.67
C GLY A 60 15.64 12.56 26.64
N ASP A 61 14.80 11.56 26.40
CA ASP A 61 15.25 10.19 26.29
C ASP A 61 16.12 10.00 25.04
N ARG A 62 17.28 9.33 25.19
CA ARG A 62 18.08 8.84 24.08
C ARG A 62 17.46 7.56 23.52
N VAL A 63 17.40 7.46 22.20
CA VAL A 63 16.90 6.28 21.50
C VAL A 63 17.89 5.80 20.45
N LEU A 64 17.84 4.51 20.13
CA LEU A 64 18.61 3.87 19.06
C LEU A 64 17.69 3.49 17.90
N ALA A 65 18.25 3.37 16.69
CA ALA A 65 17.50 2.81 15.57
C ALA A 65 17.05 1.38 15.90
N GLY A 66 15.77 1.07 15.66
CA GLY A 66 15.16 -0.22 16.05
C GLY A 66 14.64 -0.28 17.49
N GLN A 67 14.80 0.76 18.29
CA GLN A 67 14.17 0.83 19.62
C GLN A 67 12.68 1.12 19.49
N LYS A 68 11.84 0.38 20.23
CA LYS A 68 10.41 0.65 20.34
C LYS A 68 10.19 1.98 21.07
N ILE A 69 9.47 2.90 20.45
CA ILE A 69 9.17 4.24 21.00
C ILE A 69 7.69 4.44 21.29
N ALA A 70 6.82 3.58 20.71
CA ALA A 70 5.41 3.57 21.05
C ALA A 70 4.88 2.13 21.00
N GLU A 71 3.98 1.80 21.91
CA GLU A 71 3.29 0.52 21.99
C GLU A 71 1.93 0.55 21.30
N SER A 72 1.37 -0.62 21.00
CA SER A 72 0.02 -0.75 20.44
C SER A 72 -1.04 -0.16 21.38
N GLY A 73 -1.93 0.67 20.86
CA GLY A 73 -3.03 1.29 21.60
C GLY A 73 -4.27 0.42 21.79
N GLY A 74 -4.30 -0.78 21.18
CA GLY A 74 -5.42 -1.71 21.22
C GLY A 74 -5.18 -2.96 20.39
N PHE A 75 -6.22 -3.80 20.22
CA PHE A 75 -6.12 -5.02 19.42
C PHE A 75 -5.79 -4.73 17.94
N VAL A 76 -6.53 -3.80 17.31
CA VAL A 76 -6.23 -3.30 15.97
C VAL A 76 -5.32 -2.08 16.13
N SER A 77 -4.03 -2.31 16.28
CA SER A 77 -2.97 -1.31 16.45
C SER A 77 -1.62 -1.95 16.17
N ALA A 78 -0.56 -1.16 16.02
CA ALA A 78 0.79 -1.63 15.83
C ALA A 78 1.81 -0.72 16.53
N PRO A 79 2.86 -1.27 17.16
CA PRO A 79 3.92 -0.49 17.78
C PRO A 79 4.71 0.31 16.74
N ILE A 80 5.42 1.35 17.21
CA ILE A 80 6.28 2.21 16.38
C ILE A 80 7.70 2.14 16.91
N TYR A 81 8.66 2.14 16.00
CA TYR A 81 10.08 2.03 16.25
C TYR A 81 10.82 3.25 15.73
N ALA A 82 11.83 3.71 16.44
CA ALA A 82 12.75 4.72 15.94
C ALA A 82 13.53 4.15 14.74
N SER A 83 13.63 4.92 13.69
CA SER A 83 14.35 4.54 12.47
C SER A 83 15.77 5.12 12.42
N VAL A 84 16.13 5.95 13.40
CA VAL A 84 17.44 6.57 13.61
C VAL A 84 17.80 6.56 15.09
N SER A 85 19.08 6.81 15.42
CA SER A 85 19.49 7.18 16.78
C SER A 85 19.33 8.69 17.01
N GLY A 86 19.11 9.09 18.25
CA GLY A 86 18.95 10.49 18.60
C GLY A 86 18.32 10.70 19.97
N THR A 87 17.83 11.92 20.19
CA THR A 87 17.16 12.31 21.44
C THR A 87 15.73 12.72 21.17
N VAL A 88 14.80 12.25 21.98
CA VAL A 88 13.39 12.68 21.93
C VAL A 88 13.31 14.16 22.27
N LYS A 89 13.02 14.98 21.26
CA LYS A 89 12.90 16.44 21.37
C LYS A 89 11.60 16.85 22.03
N SER A 90 10.50 16.26 21.58
CA SER A 90 9.13 16.57 22.05
C SER A 90 8.16 15.44 21.70
N ILE A 91 7.01 15.44 22.39
CA ILE A 91 5.81 14.73 21.98
C ILE A 91 4.75 15.79 21.78
N GLU A 92 4.41 16.07 20.54
CA GLU A 92 3.58 17.19 20.15
C GLU A 92 2.70 16.86 18.94
N THR A 93 1.76 17.75 18.65
CA THR A 93 0.91 17.59 17.47
C THR A 93 1.65 18.07 16.21
N ARG A 94 1.75 17.20 15.22
CA ARG A 94 2.35 17.49 13.91
C ARG A 94 1.38 17.20 12.78
N ARG A 95 1.53 17.92 11.69
CA ARG A 95 0.75 17.72 10.47
C ARG A 95 1.24 16.47 9.74
N VAL A 96 0.30 15.72 9.17
CA VAL A 96 0.58 14.58 8.31
C VAL A 96 0.06 14.83 6.89
N VAL A 97 0.37 13.94 5.98
CA VAL A 97 0.07 14.04 4.54
C VAL A 97 -1.41 14.33 4.22
N THR A 98 -2.34 13.83 5.03
CA THR A 98 -3.79 14.08 4.86
C THR A 98 -4.21 15.50 5.31
N GLY A 99 -3.30 16.29 5.87
CA GLY A 99 -3.59 17.59 6.47
C GLY A 99 -4.01 17.53 7.94
N ASP A 100 -4.27 16.32 8.45
CA ASP A 100 -4.66 16.12 9.85
C ASP A 100 -3.50 16.46 10.81
N LEU A 101 -3.86 16.90 12.02
CA LEU A 101 -2.95 17.15 13.12
C LEU A 101 -2.94 15.93 14.05
N ILE A 102 -1.81 15.23 14.12
CA ILE A 102 -1.66 13.96 14.86
C ILE A 102 -0.57 14.09 15.92
N GLN A 103 -0.84 13.63 17.16
CA GLN A 103 0.20 13.50 18.18
C GLN A 103 1.36 12.68 17.63
N SER A 104 2.57 13.20 17.75
CA SER A 104 3.78 12.62 17.17
C SER A 104 4.94 12.69 18.14
N ILE A 105 5.80 11.67 18.13
CA ILE A 105 7.12 11.73 18.76
C ILE A 105 8.06 12.38 17.76
N VAL A 106 8.80 13.38 18.23
CA VAL A 106 9.81 14.08 17.44
C VAL A 106 11.18 13.74 18.00
N ILE A 107 12.09 13.28 17.13
CA ILE A 107 13.46 12.90 17.49
C ILE A 107 14.45 13.80 16.77
N ASP A 108 15.31 14.48 17.51
CA ASP A 108 16.51 15.11 16.96
C ASP A 108 17.52 14.02 16.60
N ASN A 109 17.70 13.79 15.29
CA ASN A 109 18.64 12.83 14.75
C ASN A 109 20.08 13.26 15.08
N ASP A 110 20.87 12.37 15.68
CA ASP A 110 22.26 12.66 16.07
C ASP A 110 23.27 12.42 14.93
N GLY A 111 22.84 11.85 13.82
CA GLY A 111 23.68 11.51 12.68
C GLY A 111 24.65 10.36 12.89
N LEU A 112 24.55 9.66 14.04
CA LEU A 112 25.42 8.52 14.36
C LEU A 112 24.83 7.20 13.85
N TYR A 113 23.50 7.12 13.69
CA TYR A 113 22.75 5.95 13.23
C TYR A 113 23.03 4.68 14.04
N GLU A 114 23.32 4.85 15.33
CA GLU A 114 23.50 3.71 16.25
C GLU A 114 22.23 2.87 16.30
N SER A 115 22.37 1.57 16.18
CA SER A 115 21.24 0.65 16.07
C SER A 115 21.22 -0.34 17.23
N MET A 116 20.02 -0.77 17.59
CA MET A 116 19.85 -1.97 18.40
C MET A 116 20.48 -3.15 17.68
N GLU A 117 20.99 -4.12 18.43
CA GLU A 117 21.35 -5.42 17.88
C GLU A 117 20.07 -6.20 17.56
N PHE A 118 19.99 -6.69 16.31
CA PHE A 118 18.88 -7.54 15.88
C PHE A 118 19.36 -8.98 15.85
N HIS A 119 18.59 -9.84 16.48
CA HIS A 119 18.89 -11.27 16.51
C HIS A 119 17.79 -12.06 15.82
N PRO A 120 18.15 -13.00 14.93
CA PRO A 120 17.18 -13.93 14.38
C PRO A 120 16.45 -14.66 15.50
N TYR A 121 15.16 -14.88 15.33
CA TYR A 121 14.42 -15.81 16.17
C TYR A 121 14.86 -17.25 15.86
N ALA A 122 14.25 -18.24 16.50
CA ALA A 122 14.51 -19.62 16.15
C ALA A 122 14.29 -19.88 14.64
N PRO A 123 14.95 -20.89 14.04
CA PRO A 123 14.69 -21.25 12.65
C PRO A 123 13.18 -21.40 12.38
N VAL A 124 12.71 -20.88 11.21
CA VAL A 124 11.30 -20.78 10.89
C VAL A 124 10.55 -22.11 11.01
N ASP A 125 11.21 -23.23 10.71
CA ASP A 125 10.66 -24.58 10.84
C ASP A 125 10.33 -24.97 12.29
N LYS A 126 11.00 -24.38 13.27
CA LYS A 126 10.81 -24.62 14.72
C LYS A 126 9.78 -23.69 15.36
N LEU A 127 9.47 -22.55 14.75
CA LEU A 127 8.50 -21.61 15.29
C LEU A 127 7.07 -22.17 15.20
N GLN A 128 6.29 -21.96 16.24
CA GLN A 128 4.85 -22.24 16.22
C GLN A 128 4.08 -21.11 15.51
N LYS A 129 2.86 -21.40 15.07
CA LYS A 129 2.01 -20.43 14.34
C LYS A 129 1.79 -19.13 15.15
N ASP A 130 1.47 -19.26 16.43
CA ASP A 130 1.22 -18.13 17.33
C ASP A 130 2.49 -17.29 17.56
N GLU A 131 3.65 -17.94 17.67
CA GLU A 131 4.94 -17.25 17.80
C GLU A 131 5.24 -16.38 16.57
N ILE A 132 4.97 -16.89 15.37
CA ILE A 132 5.13 -16.11 14.12
C ILE A 132 4.21 -14.88 14.14
N ILE A 133 2.95 -15.05 14.54
CA ILE A 133 1.97 -13.96 14.61
C ILE A 133 2.42 -12.91 15.62
N ASP A 134 2.90 -13.32 16.79
CA ASP A 134 3.39 -12.43 17.84
C ASP A 134 4.65 -11.68 17.38
N ILE A 135 5.60 -12.33 16.69
CA ILE A 135 6.77 -11.67 16.10
C ILE A 135 6.32 -10.57 15.11
N VAL A 136 5.39 -10.88 14.21
CA VAL A 136 4.87 -9.92 13.22
C VAL A 136 4.16 -8.74 13.90
N LYS A 137 3.41 -9.00 14.98
CA LYS A 137 2.75 -7.99 15.80
C LYS A 137 3.76 -7.09 16.47
N GLU A 138 4.72 -7.69 17.20
CA GLU A 138 5.76 -6.95 17.91
C GLU A 138 6.69 -6.18 16.97
N ALA A 139 6.96 -6.70 15.77
CA ALA A 139 7.71 -5.95 14.75
C ALA A 139 6.94 -4.75 14.15
N GLY A 140 5.68 -4.55 14.51
CA GLY A 140 4.87 -3.44 14.05
C GLY A 140 4.52 -3.46 12.57
N VAL A 141 4.46 -4.66 11.96
CA VAL A 141 4.16 -4.81 10.54
C VAL A 141 2.69 -4.50 10.26
N VAL A 142 2.46 -3.66 9.26
CA VAL A 142 1.13 -3.27 8.77
C VAL A 142 1.04 -3.49 7.28
N GLY A 143 -0.18 -3.53 6.74
CA GLY A 143 -0.42 -3.64 5.30
C GLY A 143 0.07 -2.40 4.55
N MET A 144 1.13 -2.52 3.77
CA MET A 144 1.85 -1.41 3.16
C MET A 144 1.36 -1.01 1.75
N GLY A 145 0.48 -1.78 1.16
CA GLY A 145 -0.16 -1.48 -0.14
C GLY A 145 -1.51 -0.77 -0.04
N GLY A 146 -1.88 -0.24 1.14
CA GLY A 146 -3.19 0.39 1.35
C GLY A 146 -3.27 1.13 2.68
N ALA A 147 -4.39 0.98 3.40
CA ALA A 147 -4.74 1.76 4.58
C ALA A 147 -4.00 1.36 5.87
N GLY A 148 -2.97 0.56 5.81
CA GLY A 148 -2.15 0.21 6.97
C GLY A 148 -2.84 -0.71 7.97
N PHE A 149 -3.64 -1.67 7.53
CA PHE A 149 -4.28 -2.61 8.46
C PHE A 149 -3.21 -3.47 9.17
N PRO A 150 -3.21 -3.59 10.51
CA PRO A 150 -2.22 -4.37 11.23
C PRO A 150 -2.16 -5.83 10.76
N THR A 151 -0.97 -6.26 10.33
CA THR A 151 -0.80 -7.55 9.63
C THR A 151 -1.09 -8.74 10.52
N HIS A 152 -0.72 -8.70 11.82
CA HIS A 152 -1.02 -9.78 12.77
C HIS A 152 -2.53 -10.08 12.87
N VAL A 153 -3.39 -9.05 12.78
CA VAL A 153 -4.86 -9.25 12.78
C VAL A 153 -5.33 -9.96 11.51
N LYS A 154 -4.75 -9.60 10.36
CA LYS A 154 -5.03 -10.26 9.09
C LYS A 154 -4.60 -11.73 9.08
N LEU A 155 -3.45 -12.02 9.69
CA LEU A 155 -2.89 -13.37 9.82
C LEU A 155 -3.58 -14.23 10.89
N SER A 156 -4.53 -13.67 11.65
CA SER A 156 -5.32 -14.36 12.68
C SER A 156 -6.81 -14.39 12.30
N PRO A 157 -7.19 -15.00 11.16
CA PRO A 157 -8.58 -15.10 10.78
C PRO A 157 -9.35 -16.01 11.74
N LYS A 158 -10.67 -15.81 11.84
CA LYS A 158 -11.53 -16.61 12.73
C LYS A 158 -11.47 -18.12 12.43
N ASP A 159 -11.36 -18.47 11.14
CA ASP A 159 -11.34 -19.84 10.65
C ASP A 159 -10.06 -20.08 9.82
N PRO A 160 -8.89 -20.30 10.43
CA PRO A 160 -7.61 -20.44 9.69
C PRO A 160 -7.60 -21.64 8.75
N ASP A 161 -8.31 -22.73 9.09
CA ASP A 161 -8.39 -23.95 8.27
C ASP A 161 -9.14 -23.75 6.93
N LYS A 162 -9.90 -22.66 6.81
CA LYS A 162 -10.62 -22.30 5.59
C LYS A 162 -9.78 -21.48 4.61
N ILE A 163 -8.55 -21.12 4.97
CA ILE A 163 -7.66 -20.35 4.10
C ILE A 163 -7.03 -21.30 3.06
N ASP A 164 -7.41 -21.11 1.80
CA ASP A 164 -6.91 -21.89 0.65
C ASP A 164 -5.81 -21.16 -0.12
N TYR A 165 -5.78 -19.82 -0.02
CA TYR A 165 -4.86 -19.01 -0.81
C TYR A 165 -4.21 -17.91 0.03
N VAL A 166 -2.89 -17.81 -0.06
CA VAL A 166 -2.11 -16.63 0.36
C VAL A 166 -1.59 -15.95 -0.91
N ILE A 167 -2.04 -14.72 -1.15
CA ILE A 167 -1.76 -13.98 -2.37
C ILE A 167 -0.80 -12.83 -2.04
N ALA A 168 0.44 -12.92 -2.53
CA ALA A 168 1.33 -11.76 -2.56
C ALA A 168 0.90 -10.87 -3.73
N ASN A 169 0.45 -9.68 -3.41
CA ASN A 169 0.05 -8.66 -4.38
C ASN A 169 1.30 -8.00 -4.96
N CYS A 170 1.71 -8.49 -6.12
CA CYS A 170 2.84 -8.04 -6.92
C CYS A 170 2.38 -7.25 -8.16
N ALA A 171 1.13 -6.78 -8.18
CA ALA A 171 0.56 -6.11 -9.36
C ALA A 171 1.19 -4.73 -9.58
N GLU A 172 1.23 -3.87 -8.54
CA GLU A 172 1.71 -2.47 -8.63
C GLU A 172 1.04 -1.74 -9.81
N CYS A 173 -0.31 -1.73 -9.80
CA CYS A 173 -1.12 -1.18 -10.90
C CYS A 173 -1.23 0.35 -10.88
N GLU A 174 -0.83 0.99 -9.78
CA GLU A 174 -0.83 2.46 -9.66
C GLU A 174 0.22 3.03 -10.62
N PRO A 175 -0.14 4.03 -11.48
CA PRO A 175 0.82 4.64 -12.38
C PRO A 175 2.00 5.29 -11.65
N TYR A 176 3.13 5.38 -12.32
CA TYR A 176 4.40 5.97 -11.87
C TYR A 176 5.14 5.21 -10.77
N LEU A 177 4.49 4.38 -9.97
CA LEU A 177 5.10 3.65 -8.87
C LEU A 177 5.91 2.45 -9.39
N THR A 178 7.11 2.26 -8.84
CA THR A 178 8.02 1.17 -9.19
C THR A 178 8.73 0.54 -7.99
N SER A 179 8.29 0.89 -6.77
CA SER A 179 8.85 0.38 -5.52
C SER A 179 8.70 -1.14 -5.38
N ASP A 180 7.51 -1.68 -5.68
CA ASP A 180 7.25 -3.12 -5.62
C ASP A 180 8.00 -3.88 -6.73
N TYR A 181 8.09 -3.28 -7.95
CA TYR A 181 8.89 -3.83 -9.03
C TYR A 181 10.35 -3.97 -8.62
N ARG A 182 10.96 -2.91 -8.10
CA ARG A 182 12.35 -2.96 -7.65
C ARG A 182 12.55 -3.93 -6.50
N ARG A 183 11.61 -3.98 -5.56
CA ARG A 183 11.64 -4.94 -4.45
C ARG A 183 11.64 -6.40 -4.97
N MET A 184 10.82 -6.72 -5.94
CA MET A 184 10.77 -8.04 -6.56
C MET A 184 12.06 -8.40 -7.29
N MET A 185 12.70 -7.41 -7.93
CA MET A 185 13.95 -7.63 -8.65
C MET A 185 15.18 -7.72 -7.76
N GLU A 186 15.21 -6.97 -6.65
CA GLU A 186 16.41 -6.86 -5.79
C GLU A 186 16.39 -7.78 -4.57
N GLU A 187 15.18 -8.12 -4.06
CA GLU A 187 15.01 -8.98 -2.88
C GLU A 187 13.98 -10.11 -3.11
N PRO A 188 14.03 -10.83 -4.25
CA PRO A 188 13.05 -11.88 -4.57
C PRO A 188 13.09 -13.05 -3.59
N ASP A 189 14.24 -13.36 -3.03
CA ASP A 189 14.46 -14.37 -1.98
C ASP A 189 13.68 -14.03 -0.71
N LYS A 190 13.69 -12.77 -0.28
CA LYS A 190 12.94 -12.32 0.89
C LYS A 190 11.44 -12.33 0.65
N LEU A 191 10.99 -11.98 -0.56
CA LEU A 191 9.59 -12.08 -0.96
C LEU A 191 9.09 -13.53 -0.91
N ILE A 192 9.83 -14.45 -1.50
CA ILE A 192 9.47 -15.88 -1.50
C ILE A 192 9.56 -16.45 -0.07
N GLY A 193 10.60 -16.10 0.68
CA GLY A 193 10.77 -16.52 2.07
C GLY A 193 9.64 -16.02 2.97
N GLY A 194 9.23 -14.76 2.83
CA GLY A 194 8.11 -14.18 3.56
C GLY A 194 6.77 -14.85 3.21
N LEU A 195 6.54 -15.14 1.94
CA LEU A 195 5.35 -15.90 1.52
C LEU A 195 5.32 -17.29 2.15
N LYS A 196 6.47 -17.99 2.24
CA LYS A 196 6.58 -19.29 2.92
C LYS A 196 6.29 -19.21 4.42
N ILE A 197 6.74 -18.14 5.07
CA ILE A 197 6.44 -17.89 6.49
C ILE A 197 4.91 -17.74 6.68
N ILE A 198 4.24 -16.98 5.81
CA ILE A 198 2.78 -16.82 5.89
C ILE A 198 2.08 -18.16 5.61
N LEU A 199 2.53 -18.92 4.61
CA LEU A 199 1.97 -20.24 4.27
C LEU A 199 2.06 -21.22 5.43
N LYS A 200 3.10 -21.13 6.29
CA LYS A 200 3.21 -21.98 7.48
C LYS A 200 2.07 -21.78 8.49
N LEU A 201 1.37 -20.64 8.43
CA LEU A 201 0.22 -20.35 9.31
C LEU A 201 -1.04 -21.13 8.90
N PHE A 202 -1.12 -21.58 7.63
CA PHE A 202 -2.34 -22.12 7.02
C PHE A 202 -2.05 -23.46 6.32
N ASP A 203 -2.46 -24.57 6.94
CA ASP A 203 -2.07 -25.92 6.52
C ASP A 203 -2.50 -26.30 5.10
N ASN A 204 -3.62 -25.73 4.63
CA ASN A 204 -4.21 -26.03 3.32
C ASN A 204 -3.90 -24.98 2.25
N ALA A 205 -3.18 -23.91 2.61
CA ALA A 205 -3.03 -22.75 1.73
C ALA A 205 -2.01 -22.98 0.62
N HIS A 206 -2.31 -22.43 -0.56
CA HIS A 206 -1.43 -22.32 -1.70
C HIS A 206 -1.00 -20.87 -1.93
N GLY A 207 0.29 -20.63 -2.13
CA GLY A 207 0.87 -19.31 -2.36
C GLY A 207 0.74 -18.85 -3.82
N ILE A 208 0.33 -17.60 -4.00
CA ILE A 208 0.23 -16.98 -5.31
C ILE A 208 1.07 -15.71 -5.34
N LEU A 209 2.07 -15.65 -6.22
CA LEU A 209 2.76 -14.41 -6.58
C LEU A 209 2.03 -13.82 -7.80
N ALA A 210 1.24 -12.77 -7.59
CA ALA A 210 0.33 -12.22 -8.60
C ALA A 210 0.92 -10.96 -9.24
N VAL A 211 1.56 -11.10 -10.42
CA VAL A 211 2.38 -10.08 -11.09
C VAL A 211 1.72 -9.64 -12.39
N GLU A 212 1.65 -8.33 -12.67
CA GLU A 212 1.18 -7.82 -13.97
C GLU A 212 2.15 -8.12 -15.11
N ASP A 213 1.61 -8.35 -16.32
CA ASP A 213 2.37 -8.78 -17.51
C ASP A 213 3.23 -7.68 -18.15
N ASN A 214 3.20 -6.46 -17.63
CA ASN A 214 4.17 -5.40 -17.93
C ASN A 214 5.53 -5.57 -17.20
N LYS A 215 5.67 -6.63 -16.38
CA LYS A 215 6.88 -6.98 -15.62
C LYS A 215 7.34 -8.41 -15.99
N PRO A 216 7.68 -8.67 -17.29
CA PRO A 216 8.02 -10.02 -17.76
C PRO A 216 9.30 -10.57 -17.14
N ASP A 217 10.25 -9.73 -16.78
CA ASP A 217 11.48 -10.02 -16.07
C ASP A 217 11.22 -10.52 -14.64
N CYS A 218 10.38 -9.82 -13.86
CA CYS A 218 9.94 -10.28 -12.55
C CYS A 218 9.22 -11.65 -12.65
N ILE A 219 8.31 -11.81 -13.62
CA ILE A 219 7.59 -13.08 -13.83
C ILE A 219 8.57 -14.21 -14.12
N SER A 220 9.58 -13.96 -14.95
CA SER A 220 10.59 -14.95 -15.32
C SER A 220 11.46 -15.33 -14.14
N LEU A 221 11.95 -14.32 -13.39
CA LEU A 221 12.76 -14.50 -12.20
C LEU A 221 12.04 -15.32 -11.13
N LEU A 222 10.83 -14.88 -10.76
CA LEU A 222 10.03 -15.54 -9.71
C LEU A 222 9.64 -16.96 -10.10
N LYS A 223 9.29 -17.23 -11.38
CA LYS A 223 9.04 -18.58 -11.88
C LYS A 223 10.26 -19.48 -11.80
N GLN A 224 11.44 -18.93 -12.11
CA GLN A 224 12.69 -19.71 -12.01
C GLN A 224 12.97 -20.08 -10.55
N MET A 225 12.83 -19.12 -9.62
CA MET A 225 13.11 -19.32 -8.20
C MET A 225 12.11 -20.25 -7.50
N THR A 226 10.84 -20.26 -7.95
CA THR A 226 9.77 -21.11 -7.38
C THR A 226 9.57 -22.43 -8.16
N LYS A 227 10.39 -22.74 -9.16
CA LYS A 227 10.21 -23.88 -10.06
C LYS A 227 10.03 -25.21 -9.33
N ASN A 228 10.74 -25.42 -8.25
CA ASN A 228 10.72 -26.67 -7.47
C ASN A 228 9.84 -26.59 -6.22
N ASP A 229 9.05 -25.52 -6.08
CA ASP A 229 8.15 -25.34 -4.96
C ASP A 229 6.70 -25.57 -5.39
N PRO A 230 6.11 -26.75 -5.08
CA PRO A 230 4.74 -27.07 -5.52
C PRO A 230 3.67 -26.22 -4.81
N GLN A 231 4.02 -25.57 -3.68
CA GLN A 231 3.09 -24.78 -2.89
C GLN A 231 2.94 -23.35 -3.42
N ILE A 232 3.84 -22.88 -4.32
CA ILE A 232 3.83 -21.51 -4.81
C ILE A 232 3.64 -21.47 -6.33
N THR A 233 2.72 -20.60 -6.78
CA THR A 233 2.47 -20.38 -8.22
C THR A 233 2.63 -18.90 -8.56
N VAL A 234 3.36 -18.59 -9.65
CA VAL A 234 3.44 -17.25 -10.22
C VAL A 234 2.35 -17.08 -11.27
N LYS A 235 1.40 -16.17 -11.03
CA LYS A 235 0.28 -15.85 -11.94
C LYS A 235 0.54 -14.53 -12.66
N ALA A 236 0.59 -14.58 -14.01
CA ALA A 236 0.68 -13.38 -14.83
C ALA A 236 -0.72 -12.78 -15.03
N LEU A 237 -0.91 -11.55 -14.54
CA LEU A 237 -2.14 -10.81 -14.64
C LEU A 237 -2.10 -9.86 -15.85
N LYS A 238 -3.26 -9.53 -16.41
CA LYS A 238 -3.33 -8.48 -17.43
C LYS A 238 -3.03 -7.12 -16.78
N THR A 239 -2.09 -6.38 -17.34
CA THR A 239 -1.81 -5.00 -16.93
C THR A 239 -3.05 -4.14 -17.13
N LYS A 240 -3.58 -3.58 -16.03
CA LYS A 240 -4.82 -2.82 -16.00
C LYS A 240 -5.05 -2.23 -14.61
N TYR A 241 -5.54 -1.01 -14.53
CA TYR A 241 -5.90 -0.39 -13.26
C TYR A 241 -7.40 -0.58 -12.94
N PRO A 242 -7.79 -0.99 -11.70
CA PRO A 242 -6.99 -1.32 -10.53
C PRO A 242 -6.80 -2.84 -10.34
N GLN A 243 -5.87 -3.46 -11.04
CA GLN A 243 -5.60 -4.91 -10.97
C GLN A 243 -5.13 -5.35 -9.57
N GLY A 244 -4.39 -4.47 -8.86
CA GLY A 244 -3.89 -4.70 -7.50
C GLY A 244 -4.93 -4.43 -6.40
N ALA A 245 -6.11 -3.90 -6.71
CA ALA A 245 -7.16 -3.76 -5.71
C ALA A 245 -7.60 -5.14 -5.20
N GLU A 246 -7.69 -5.31 -3.88
CA GLU A 246 -7.83 -6.61 -3.22
C GLU A 246 -8.96 -7.48 -3.80
N ARG A 247 -10.15 -6.92 -4.03
CA ARG A 247 -11.30 -7.65 -4.60
C ARG A 247 -11.05 -8.10 -6.05
N GLN A 248 -10.47 -7.23 -6.87
CA GLN A 248 -10.14 -7.51 -8.26
C GLN A 248 -9.03 -8.54 -8.36
N LEU A 249 -8.05 -8.46 -7.47
CA LEU A 249 -6.93 -9.40 -7.40
C LEU A 249 -7.41 -10.80 -6.99
N ILE A 250 -8.23 -10.93 -5.95
CA ILE A 250 -8.83 -12.20 -5.54
C ILE A 250 -9.63 -12.79 -6.70
N TYR A 251 -10.49 -11.99 -7.34
CA TYR A 251 -11.28 -12.48 -8.48
C TYR A 251 -10.40 -12.93 -9.64
N ALA A 252 -9.41 -12.13 -10.03
CA ALA A 252 -8.51 -12.46 -11.15
C ALA A 252 -7.67 -13.71 -10.87
N THR A 253 -7.27 -13.95 -9.63
CA THR A 253 -6.38 -15.07 -9.28
C THR A 253 -7.10 -16.34 -8.90
N THR A 254 -8.29 -16.26 -8.30
CA THR A 254 -9.02 -17.40 -7.72
C THR A 254 -10.43 -17.61 -8.28
N GLY A 255 -11.00 -16.61 -8.96
CA GLY A 255 -12.41 -16.57 -9.39
C GLY A 255 -13.42 -16.28 -8.26
N ARG A 256 -12.96 -16.15 -7.00
CA ARG A 256 -13.80 -15.85 -5.85
C ARG A 256 -14.22 -14.38 -5.83
N LYS A 257 -15.38 -14.11 -5.28
CA LYS A 257 -15.96 -12.75 -5.23
C LYS A 257 -16.23 -12.35 -3.78
N ILE A 258 -15.91 -11.12 -3.45
CA ILE A 258 -16.19 -10.49 -2.15
C ILE A 258 -16.91 -9.16 -2.36
N ASN A 259 -17.76 -8.77 -1.41
CA ASN A 259 -18.46 -7.48 -1.37
C ASN A 259 -17.92 -6.58 -0.24
N SER A 260 -18.56 -5.44 0.00
CA SER A 260 -18.11 -4.45 1.01
C SER A 260 -18.25 -4.90 2.46
N SER A 261 -19.05 -5.93 2.73
CA SER A 261 -19.28 -6.47 4.08
C SER A 261 -18.39 -7.68 4.40
N MET A 262 -17.64 -8.20 3.42
CA MET A 262 -16.79 -9.38 3.55
C MET A 262 -15.31 -8.99 3.63
N LEU A 263 -14.56 -9.83 4.34
CA LEU A 263 -13.10 -9.80 4.35
C LEU A 263 -12.54 -10.87 3.38
N PRO A 264 -11.31 -10.75 2.90
CA PRO A 264 -10.66 -11.79 2.09
C PRO A 264 -10.70 -13.18 2.71
N ALA A 265 -10.55 -13.26 4.04
CA ALA A 265 -10.62 -14.51 4.80
C ALA A 265 -11.98 -15.21 4.69
N ASP A 266 -13.09 -14.48 4.52
CA ASP A 266 -14.43 -15.05 4.35
C ASP A 266 -14.58 -15.86 3.06
N VAL A 267 -13.66 -15.63 2.11
CA VAL A 267 -13.57 -16.41 0.86
C VAL A 267 -12.26 -17.22 0.79
N GLY A 268 -11.66 -17.53 1.95
CA GLY A 268 -10.48 -18.38 2.05
C GLY A 268 -9.20 -17.77 1.46
N CYS A 269 -9.06 -16.44 1.50
CA CYS A 269 -7.91 -15.74 0.95
C CYS A 269 -7.25 -14.83 2.00
N ILE A 270 -5.92 -14.80 2.01
CA ILE A 270 -5.10 -13.75 2.63
C ILE A 270 -4.40 -13.00 1.51
N VAL A 271 -4.40 -11.67 1.56
CA VAL A 271 -3.75 -10.83 0.55
C VAL A 271 -2.80 -9.86 1.22
N ASP A 272 -1.52 -9.91 0.89
CA ASP A 272 -0.51 -8.97 1.37
C ASP A 272 0.32 -8.38 0.22
N ASN A 273 0.65 -7.10 0.34
CA ASN A 273 1.53 -6.41 -0.61
C ASN A 273 2.99 -6.94 -0.50
N VAL A 274 3.76 -6.81 -1.58
CA VAL A 274 5.18 -7.21 -1.67
C VAL A 274 5.99 -6.74 -0.47
N ASP A 275 5.93 -5.43 -0.12
CA ASP A 275 6.69 -4.87 1.00
C ASP A 275 6.25 -5.45 2.35
N THR A 276 4.96 -5.72 2.53
CA THR A 276 4.44 -6.38 3.75
C THR A 276 5.02 -7.78 3.90
N VAL A 277 5.05 -8.55 2.81
CA VAL A 277 5.62 -9.92 2.80
C VAL A 277 7.11 -9.89 3.12
N VAL A 278 7.87 -8.95 2.54
CA VAL A 278 9.30 -8.76 2.86
C VAL A 278 9.51 -8.30 4.30
N ALA A 279 8.64 -7.42 4.83
CA ALA A 279 8.73 -7.01 6.23
C ALA A 279 8.46 -8.16 7.21
N ILE A 280 7.52 -9.07 6.89
CA ILE A 280 7.31 -10.31 7.65
C ILE A 280 8.58 -11.18 7.64
N TYR A 281 9.20 -11.35 6.46
CA TYR A 281 10.46 -12.07 6.37
C TYR A 281 11.51 -11.48 7.31
N ARG A 282 11.76 -10.17 7.23
CA ARG A 282 12.75 -9.47 8.05
C ARG A 282 12.43 -9.55 9.54
N ALA A 283 11.16 -9.43 9.91
CA ALA A 283 10.76 -9.56 11.31
C ALA A 283 11.09 -10.93 11.87
N VAL A 284 10.73 -12.00 11.14
CA VAL A 284 10.88 -13.38 11.64
C VAL A 284 12.32 -13.89 11.53
N THR A 285 13.01 -13.60 10.42
CA THR A 285 14.36 -14.16 10.16
C THR A 285 15.52 -13.27 10.55
N GLU A 286 15.31 -11.95 10.61
CA GLU A 286 16.35 -10.98 10.93
C GLU A 286 16.10 -10.30 12.31
N GLY A 287 14.92 -10.50 12.94
CA GLY A 287 14.52 -9.81 14.17
C GLY A 287 14.30 -8.30 13.98
N ARG A 288 14.17 -7.83 12.74
CA ARG A 288 14.09 -6.40 12.44
C ARG A 288 12.66 -5.90 12.42
N PRO A 289 12.30 -4.87 13.21
CA PRO A 289 10.99 -4.25 13.17
C PRO A 289 10.79 -3.40 11.89
N LEU A 290 9.54 -3.04 11.60
CA LEU A 290 9.20 -2.16 10.50
C LEU A 290 9.60 -0.71 10.82
N MET A 291 10.71 -0.24 10.26
CA MET A 291 11.25 1.10 10.43
C MET A 291 11.71 1.77 9.13
N GLU A 292 11.48 1.13 7.99
CA GLU A 292 11.82 1.66 6.67
C GLU A 292 10.76 1.34 5.62
N ARG A 293 10.73 2.13 4.54
CA ARG A 293 9.87 1.95 3.37
C ARG A 293 10.66 2.10 2.08
N ILE A 294 10.24 1.40 1.03
CA ILE A 294 10.67 1.78 -0.31
C ILE A 294 9.67 2.79 -0.86
N ILE A 295 10.15 3.98 -1.20
CA ILE A 295 9.33 5.07 -1.70
C ILE A 295 9.83 5.46 -3.09
N THR A 296 8.90 5.50 -4.06
CA THR A 296 9.20 6.01 -5.40
C THR A 296 9.11 7.54 -5.39
N VAL A 297 10.20 8.25 -5.68
CA VAL A 297 10.19 9.69 -5.96
C VAL A 297 10.24 9.86 -7.46
N THR A 298 9.21 10.45 -8.08
CA THR A 298 9.01 10.42 -9.52
C THR A 298 8.15 11.56 -10.04
N GLY A 299 7.95 11.61 -11.33
CA GLY A 299 7.23 12.64 -12.06
C GLY A 299 8.15 13.47 -12.93
N ASP A 300 7.56 14.19 -13.86
CA ASP A 300 8.30 15.00 -14.82
C ASP A 300 8.90 16.28 -14.22
N ALA A 301 8.45 16.71 -13.03
CA ALA A 301 9.02 17.83 -12.30
C ALA A 301 10.26 17.44 -11.46
N VAL A 302 10.48 16.14 -11.15
CA VAL A 302 11.58 15.68 -10.31
C VAL A 302 12.90 15.64 -11.09
N ALA A 303 14.00 16.09 -10.48
CA ALA A 303 15.31 16.11 -11.13
C ALA A 303 15.85 14.70 -11.39
N ASN A 304 15.84 13.83 -10.37
CA ASN A 304 16.38 12.47 -10.47
C ASN A 304 15.36 11.42 -9.96
N PRO A 305 14.33 11.07 -10.77
CA PRO A 305 13.35 10.06 -10.37
C PRO A 305 14.01 8.72 -10.03
N ARG A 306 13.64 8.12 -8.87
CA ARG A 306 14.23 6.86 -8.35
C ARG A 306 13.39 6.27 -7.22
N ASN A 307 13.71 5.03 -6.86
CA ASN A 307 13.22 4.39 -5.65
C ASN A 307 14.24 4.52 -4.51
N PHE A 308 13.78 4.90 -3.34
CA PHE A 308 14.61 5.10 -2.16
C PHE A 308 14.17 4.17 -1.02
N ARG A 309 15.15 3.63 -0.26
CA ARG A 309 14.91 3.00 1.04
C ARG A 309 14.95 4.10 2.08
N VAL A 310 13.78 4.45 2.58
CA VAL A 310 13.56 5.64 3.42
C VAL A 310 13.27 5.21 4.85
N PRO A 311 14.05 5.66 5.84
CA PRO A 311 13.69 5.54 7.24
C PRO A 311 12.37 6.26 7.54
N ILE A 312 11.42 5.56 8.19
CA ILE A 312 10.11 6.12 8.54
C ILE A 312 10.30 7.31 9.47
N GLY A 313 9.57 8.38 9.23
CA GLY A 313 9.65 9.64 9.99
C GLY A 313 10.44 10.75 9.29
N MET A 314 11.19 10.45 8.24
CA MET A 314 11.87 11.42 7.40
C MET A 314 10.86 12.31 6.67
N SER A 315 11.13 13.61 6.52
CA SER A 315 10.23 14.50 5.78
C SER A 315 10.29 14.23 4.27
N TYR A 316 9.18 14.51 3.57
CA TYR A 316 9.16 14.44 2.10
C TYR A 316 10.04 15.51 1.47
N GLN A 317 10.25 16.66 2.14
CA GLN A 317 11.17 17.67 1.66
C GLN A 317 12.60 17.13 1.59
N GLU A 318 13.09 16.55 2.66
CA GLU A 318 14.44 15.98 2.69
C GLU A 318 14.60 14.83 1.67
N LEU A 319 13.54 14.00 1.50
CA LEU A 319 13.55 12.94 0.49
C LEU A 319 13.62 13.50 -0.93
N LEU A 320 12.91 14.61 -1.21
CA LEU A 320 12.99 15.30 -2.49
C LEU A 320 14.39 15.90 -2.71
N ASP A 321 15.00 16.47 -1.69
CA ASP A 321 16.34 17.05 -1.77
C ASP A 321 17.38 15.98 -2.14
N VAL A 322 17.27 14.77 -1.58
CA VAL A 322 18.10 13.61 -1.96
C VAL A 322 17.87 13.21 -3.44
N ALA A 323 16.65 13.37 -3.94
CA ALA A 323 16.36 13.16 -5.37
C ALA A 323 16.81 14.32 -6.27
N GLY A 324 17.51 15.33 -5.72
CA GLY A 324 18.05 16.49 -6.47
C GLY A 324 17.07 17.65 -6.61
N GLY A 325 15.96 17.62 -5.88
CA GLY A 325 14.93 18.68 -5.92
C GLY A 325 14.04 18.62 -7.17
N PHE A 326 13.37 19.72 -7.43
CA PHE A 326 12.62 19.91 -8.66
C PHE A 326 13.53 20.49 -9.76
N LYS A 327 13.41 19.97 -10.98
CA LYS A 327 14.03 20.58 -12.16
C LYS A 327 13.14 21.65 -12.80
N GLN A 328 11.85 21.65 -12.44
CA GLN A 328 10.83 22.61 -12.84
C GLN A 328 9.78 22.66 -11.73
N ASP A 329 9.22 23.84 -11.45
CA ASP A 329 8.18 23.99 -10.43
C ASP A 329 6.96 23.14 -10.77
N PRO A 330 6.50 22.28 -9.86
CA PRO A 330 5.35 21.43 -10.10
C PRO A 330 4.04 22.19 -9.92
N GLU A 331 3.07 21.93 -10.78
CA GLU A 331 1.68 22.34 -10.56
C GLU A 331 0.94 21.38 -9.61
N LYS A 332 1.42 20.12 -9.52
CA LYS A 332 0.81 19.11 -8.68
C LYS A 332 1.85 18.25 -7.96
N ILE A 333 1.69 18.13 -6.65
CA ILE A 333 2.47 17.19 -5.83
C ILE A 333 1.51 16.21 -5.16
N ILE A 334 1.82 14.91 -5.21
CA ILE A 334 0.96 13.84 -4.71
C ILE A 334 1.80 12.90 -3.84
N CYS A 335 1.31 12.59 -2.64
CA CYS A 335 1.77 11.44 -1.86
C CYS A 335 1.05 10.19 -2.35
N GLY A 336 1.79 9.23 -2.88
CA GLY A 336 1.24 8.06 -3.58
C GLY A 336 1.15 8.26 -5.09
N GLY A 337 0.32 7.46 -5.76
CA GLY A 337 0.11 7.57 -7.19
C GLY A 337 -1.05 8.49 -7.57
N PRO A 338 -1.23 8.77 -8.87
CA PRO A 338 -2.20 9.77 -9.34
C PRO A 338 -3.66 9.33 -9.16
N MET A 339 -3.93 8.03 -8.96
CA MET A 339 -5.30 7.52 -8.89
C MET A 339 -5.87 7.50 -7.48
N MET A 340 -5.06 7.12 -6.47
CA MET A 340 -5.50 6.97 -5.08
C MET A 340 -4.69 7.79 -4.08
N GLY A 341 -3.68 8.52 -4.52
CA GLY A 341 -2.84 9.35 -3.67
C GLY A 341 -3.54 10.61 -3.15
N PHE A 342 -2.83 11.33 -2.29
CA PHE A 342 -3.29 12.59 -1.69
C PHE A 342 -2.49 13.76 -2.26
N GLY A 343 -3.19 14.81 -2.71
CA GLY A 343 -2.54 16.08 -3.07
C GLY A 343 -1.84 16.68 -1.85
N MET A 344 -0.58 17.07 -2.02
CA MET A 344 0.23 17.67 -0.97
C MET A 344 0.36 19.18 -1.18
N PHE A 345 0.30 19.93 -0.09
CA PHE A 345 0.55 21.38 -0.05
C PHE A 345 1.77 21.72 0.80
N ASP A 346 2.31 20.75 1.54
CA ASP A 346 3.49 20.90 2.39
C ASP A 346 4.32 19.61 2.30
N LEU A 347 5.62 19.76 2.05
CA LEU A 347 6.58 18.66 2.00
C LEU A 347 7.27 18.40 3.36
N ASN A 348 7.10 19.31 4.34
CA ASN A 348 7.65 19.13 5.69
C ASN A 348 6.79 18.20 6.56
N VAL A 349 6.07 17.27 5.93
CA VAL A 349 5.32 16.23 6.59
C VAL A 349 6.09 14.91 6.55
N PRO A 350 5.96 14.05 7.59
CA PRO A 350 6.75 12.83 7.68
C PRO A 350 6.27 11.73 6.73
N THR A 351 7.22 10.91 6.29
CA THR A 351 6.93 9.58 5.76
C THR A 351 6.44 8.66 6.88
N THR A 352 5.55 7.74 6.54
CA THR A 352 4.91 6.82 7.48
C THR A 352 5.01 5.38 6.97
N LYS A 353 4.53 4.42 7.76
CA LYS A 353 4.46 2.99 7.37
C LYS A 353 3.68 2.75 6.08
N THR A 354 2.78 3.66 5.68
CA THR A 354 1.94 3.54 4.48
C THR A 354 2.39 4.40 3.31
N SER A 355 3.48 5.14 3.44
CA SER A 355 4.05 5.95 2.36
C SER A 355 4.52 5.06 1.21
N THR A 356 4.17 5.43 -0.04
CA THR A 356 4.51 4.65 -1.25
C THR A 356 5.26 5.46 -2.30
N ALA A 357 4.89 6.73 -2.50
CA ALA A 357 5.55 7.58 -3.48
C ALA A 357 5.43 9.07 -3.15
N LEU A 358 6.33 9.85 -3.74
CA LEU A 358 6.23 11.28 -3.98
C LEU A 358 6.20 11.48 -5.49
N LEU A 359 5.06 11.92 -6.01
CA LEU A 359 4.86 12.20 -7.43
C LEU A 359 4.71 13.71 -7.62
N ALA A 360 5.54 14.31 -8.47
CA ALA A 360 5.45 15.72 -8.82
C ALA A 360 5.32 15.90 -10.34
N LEU A 361 4.24 16.58 -10.74
CA LEU A 361 3.86 16.79 -12.13
C LEU A 361 3.94 18.27 -12.48
N THR A 362 4.46 18.57 -13.67
CA THR A 362 4.58 19.94 -14.20
C THR A 362 3.25 20.51 -14.67
N GLN A 363 2.23 19.66 -14.84
CA GLN A 363 0.87 20.04 -15.27
C GLN A 363 -0.18 19.34 -14.42
N ASP A 364 -1.25 20.06 -14.06
CA ASP A 364 -2.45 19.50 -13.43
C ASP A 364 -3.66 19.63 -14.36
N ASP A 365 -3.72 18.77 -15.39
CA ASP A 365 -4.82 18.74 -16.36
C ASP A 365 -6.20 18.59 -15.71
N VAL A 366 -6.27 18.03 -14.50
CA VAL A 366 -7.53 17.81 -13.79
C VAL A 366 -8.07 19.13 -13.25
N SER A 367 -7.22 19.96 -12.65
CA SER A 367 -7.63 21.26 -12.09
C SER A 367 -7.87 22.32 -13.17
N ALA A 368 -7.27 22.15 -14.35
CA ALA A 368 -7.45 23.04 -15.48
C ALA A 368 -8.82 22.92 -16.18
N MET A 369 -9.60 21.87 -15.84
CA MET A 369 -10.87 21.57 -16.52
C MET A 369 -12.07 21.83 -15.61
N GLU A 370 -13.02 22.63 -16.08
CA GLU A 370 -14.30 22.83 -15.39
C GLU A 370 -15.26 21.66 -15.62
N PRO A 371 -15.88 21.12 -14.54
CA PRO A 371 -16.92 20.10 -14.68
C PRO A 371 -18.15 20.62 -15.43
N SER A 372 -18.72 19.77 -16.28
CA SER A 372 -19.99 20.05 -16.98
C SER A 372 -21.07 19.04 -16.57
N PRO A 373 -22.36 19.31 -16.86
CA PRO A 373 -23.45 18.37 -16.60
C PRO A 373 -23.21 17.01 -17.24
N CYS A 374 -23.74 15.96 -16.59
CA CYS A 374 -23.65 14.60 -17.08
C CYS A 374 -24.34 14.44 -18.45
N ILE A 375 -23.60 13.89 -19.41
CA ILE A 375 -24.13 13.61 -20.76
C ILE A 375 -24.69 12.20 -20.94
N ASN A 376 -24.79 11.43 -19.86
CA ASN A 376 -25.33 10.05 -19.82
C ASN A 376 -24.64 9.05 -20.77
N CYS A 377 -23.33 9.20 -21.01
CA CYS A 377 -22.58 8.36 -21.95
C CYS A 377 -22.27 6.95 -21.47
N GLY A 378 -22.45 6.63 -20.18
CA GLY A 378 -22.23 5.29 -19.58
C GLY A 378 -20.77 4.89 -19.34
N ARG A 379 -19.75 5.66 -19.75
CA ARG A 379 -18.33 5.29 -19.62
C ARG A 379 -17.92 4.99 -18.18
N CYS A 380 -18.46 5.73 -17.20
CA CYS A 380 -18.17 5.51 -15.78
C CYS A 380 -18.69 4.14 -15.28
N VAL A 381 -19.82 3.65 -15.84
CA VAL A 381 -20.38 2.32 -15.53
C VAL A 381 -19.54 1.22 -16.14
N GLU A 382 -19.11 1.37 -17.39
CA GLU A 382 -18.26 0.40 -18.10
C GLU A 382 -16.88 0.25 -17.42
N ALA A 383 -16.29 1.37 -16.97
CA ALA A 383 -15.00 1.39 -16.29
C ALA A 383 -15.08 0.91 -14.84
N CYS A 384 -16.25 0.88 -14.21
CA CYS A 384 -16.38 0.58 -12.80
C CYS A 384 -16.05 -0.89 -12.49
N PRO A 385 -14.98 -1.18 -11.69
CA PRO A 385 -14.66 -2.55 -11.30
C PRO A 385 -15.62 -3.11 -10.26
N GLY A 386 -16.33 -2.23 -9.52
CA GLY A 386 -17.39 -2.60 -8.56
C GLY A 386 -18.75 -2.85 -9.18
N ARG A 387 -18.92 -2.60 -10.51
CA ARG A 387 -20.17 -2.82 -11.25
C ARG A 387 -21.37 -2.03 -10.68
N ILE A 388 -21.12 -0.87 -10.10
CA ILE A 388 -22.12 0.11 -9.65
C ILE A 388 -22.35 1.17 -10.73
N VAL A 389 -23.28 2.10 -10.50
CA VAL A 389 -23.61 3.21 -11.41
C VAL A 389 -23.04 4.52 -10.83
N PRO A 390 -21.76 4.89 -11.11
CA PRO A 390 -21.12 6.02 -10.44
C PRO A 390 -21.79 7.37 -10.70
N SER A 391 -22.34 7.61 -11.89
CA SER A 391 -23.05 8.86 -12.20
C SER A 391 -24.29 9.05 -11.33
N LEU A 392 -25.05 8.00 -11.07
CA LEU A 392 -26.24 8.04 -10.21
C LEU A 392 -25.86 8.23 -8.73
N LEU A 393 -24.86 7.47 -8.26
CA LEU A 393 -24.36 7.59 -6.89
C LEU A 393 -23.78 8.97 -6.57
N ALA A 394 -23.09 9.59 -7.53
CA ALA A 394 -22.60 10.94 -7.39
C ALA A 394 -23.76 11.95 -7.29
N THR A 395 -24.83 11.76 -8.07
CA THR A 395 -26.03 12.60 -7.97
C THR A 395 -26.70 12.46 -6.59
N TYR A 396 -26.81 11.25 -6.04
CA TYR A 396 -27.31 11.07 -4.67
C TYR A 396 -26.41 11.76 -3.63
N ALA A 397 -25.10 11.65 -3.80
CA ALA A 397 -24.14 12.30 -2.91
C ALA A 397 -24.23 13.84 -2.98
N GLU A 398 -24.36 14.43 -4.17
CA GLU A 398 -24.55 15.89 -4.37
C GLU A 398 -25.82 16.42 -3.68
N HIS A 399 -26.88 15.61 -3.62
CA HIS A 399 -28.16 15.98 -2.98
C HIS A 399 -28.28 15.47 -1.54
N PHE A 400 -27.22 14.88 -0.96
CA PHE A 400 -27.23 14.28 0.38
C PHE A 400 -28.32 13.21 0.59
N ASP A 401 -28.75 12.55 -0.51
CA ASP A 401 -29.71 11.45 -0.49
C ASP A 401 -29.00 10.16 -0.07
N GLU A 402 -28.87 9.99 1.26
CA GLU A 402 -28.16 8.89 1.88
C GLU A 402 -28.88 7.54 1.69
N GLU A 403 -30.21 7.55 1.72
CA GLU A 403 -31.04 6.36 1.60
C GLU A 403 -30.88 5.75 0.20
N SER A 404 -31.13 6.53 -0.84
CA SER A 404 -30.94 6.09 -2.23
C SER A 404 -29.49 5.71 -2.52
N PHE A 405 -28.51 6.40 -1.92
CA PHE A 405 -27.09 6.06 -2.08
C PHE A 405 -26.79 4.65 -1.57
N VAL A 406 -27.30 4.28 -0.39
CA VAL A 406 -27.12 2.94 0.20
C VAL A 406 -27.91 1.89 -0.56
N GLU A 407 -29.17 2.15 -0.91
CA GLU A 407 -30.04 1.25 -1.68
C GLU A 407 -29.44 0.88 -3.04
N HIS A 408 -28.81 1.84 -3.72
CA HIS A 408 -28.15 1.63 -5.01
C HIS A 408 -26.67 1.18 -4.89
N ASN A 409 -26.31 0.55 -3.78
CA ASN A 409 -25.02 -0.07 -3.53
C ASN A 409 -23.82 0.92 -3.51
N GLY A 410 -24.02 2.15 -3.05
CA GLY A 410 -22.94 3.14 -2.94
C GLY A 410 -21.78 2.66 -2.05
N MET A 411 -22.05 1.80 -1.07
CA MET A 411 -21.03 1.23 -0.19
C MET A 411 -20.11 0.24 -0.89
N GLU A 412 -20.46 -0.31 -2.06
CA GLU A 412 -19.62 -1.19 -2.87
C GLU A 412 -18.50 -0.44 -3.62
N CYS A 413 -18.51 0.88 -3.63
CA CYS A 413 -17.44 1.67 -4.25
C CYS A 413 -16.10 1.39 -3.56
N CYS A 414 -15.07 1.03 -4.34
CA CYS A 414 -13.70 0.84 -3.88
C CYS A 414 -12.82 2.10 -4.01
N GLU A 415 -13.39 3.25 -4.32
CA GLU A 415 -12.75 4.57 -4.39
C GLU A 415 -11.55 4.65 -5.36
N CYS A 416 -11.52 3.81 -6.39
CA CYS A 416 -10.39 3.65 -7.29
C CYS A 416 -10.17 4.78 -8.31
N GLY A 417 -11.10 5.72 -8.47
CA GLY A 417 -10.93 6.83 -9.42
C GLY A 417 -11.27 6.53 -10.88
N CYS A 418 -11.49 5.27 -11.28
CA CYS A 418 -11.75 4.92 -12.69
C CYS A 418 -12.89 5.71 -13.32
N CYS A 419 -13.97 5.94 -12.58
CA CYS A 419 -15.15 6.66 -13.08
C CYS A 419 -14.85 8.14 -13.35
N SER A 420 -14.11 8.83 -12.48
CA SER A 420 -13.68 10.22 -12.69
C SER A 420 -12.72 10.32 -13.88
N PHE A 421 -11.75 9.36 -13.97
CA PHE A 421 -10.76 9.33 -15.04
C PHE A 421 -11.39 9.27 -16.44
N VAL A 422 -12.42 8.43 -16.64
CA VAL A 422 -13.07 8.26 -17.96
C VAL A 422 -14.19 9.26 -18.23
N CYS A 423 -14.53 10.14 -17.27
CA CYS A 423 -15.65 11.06 -17.41
C CYS A 423 -15.34 12.18 -18.42
N PRO A 424 -16.02 12.27 -19.57
CA PRO A 424 -15.77 13.35 -20.52
C PRO A 424 -16.28 14.70 -20.01
N ALA A 425 -17.26 14.69 -19.10
CA ALA A 425 -17.79 15.88 -18.43
C ALA A 425 -16.95 16.31 -17.21
N LYS A 426 -15.82 15.63 -16.94
CA LYS A 426 -14.87 15.95 -15.87
C LYS A 426 -15.47 16.05 -14.47
N ARG A 427 -16.59 15.34 -14.23
CA ARG A 427 -17.24 15.34 -12.92
C ARG A 427 -16.36 14.64 -11.88
N PRO A 428 -16.27 15.16 -10.63
CA PRO A 428 -15.48 14.58 -9.54
C PRO A 428 -16.19 13.38 -8.87
N LEU A 429 -16.67 12.42 -9.69
CA LEU A 429 -17.53 11.30 -9.27
C LEU A 429 -16.99 10.54 -8.06
N THR A 430 -15.66 10.28 -8.05
CA THR A 430 -15.03 9.53 -6.97
C THR A 430 -15.05 10.31 -5.66
N GLN A 431 -14.77 11.61 -5.70
CA GLN A 431 -14.74 12.49 -4.53
C GLN A 431 -16.13 12.61 -3.87
N GLU A 432 -17.17 12.78 -4.67
CA GLU A 432 -18.56 12.86 -4.23
C GLU A 432 -18.98 11.55 -3.55
N ILE A 433 -18.77 10.41 -4.23
CA ILE A 433 -19.09 9.08 -3.70
C ILE A 433 -18.29 8.80 -2.41
N LYS A 434 -17.00 9.13 -2.39
CA LYS A 434 -16.12 8.95 -1.23
C LYS A 434 -16.60 9.77 -0.03
N SER A 435 -17.02 11.02 -0.25
CA SER A 435 -17.56 11.89 0.80
C SER A 435 -18.82 11.28 1.44
N MET A 436 -19.77 10.80 0.63
CA MET A 436 -20.98 10.15 1.13
C MET A 436 -20.67 8.83 1.86
N ARG A 437 -19.74 8.02 1.33
CA ARG A 437 -19.29 6.79 2.02
C ARG A 437 -18.70 7.11 3.39
N LYS A 438 -17.87 8.16 3.49
CA LYS A 438 -17.29 8.60 4.78
C LYS A 438 -18.37 8.94 5.80
N ILE A 439 -19.44 9.63 5.39
CA ILE A 439 -20.59 9.95 6.25
C ILE A 439 -21.26 8.65 6.74
N GLN A 440 -21.54 7.70 5.83
CA GLN A 440 -22.18 6.43 6.19
C GLN A 440 -21.33 5.60 7.15
N LEU A 441 -20.02 5.51 6.92
CA LEU A 441 -19.09 4.80 7.81
C LEU A 441 -19.01 5.45 9.21
N ALA A 442 -19.04 6.79 9.29
CA ALA A 442 -19.05 7.50 10.57
C ALA A 442 -20.33 7.22 11.39
N LYS A 443 -21.49 7.11 10.72
CA LYS A 443 -22.76 6.75 11.37
C LYS A 443 -22.75 5.32 11.92
N LYS A 444 -22.15 4.35 11.18
CA LYS A 444 -22.02 2.97 11.64
C LYS A 444 -21.13 2.81 12.89
N LYS A 445 -20.13 3.68 13.06
CA LYS A 445 -19.25 3.67 14.25
C LYS A 445 -19.90 4.24 15.52
N LYS A 446 -20.98 5.02 15.37
CA LYS A 446 -21.72 5.64 16.49
C LYS A 446 -22.89 4.76 17.00
N LYS A 447 -23.26 3.73 16.24
CA LYS A 447 -24.21 2.69 16.64
C LYS A 447 -23.47 1.48 17.24
#